data_5477f4db3d4c09c7c3a4c0a93b16b81f
#
_entry.id   5477f4db3d4c09c7c3a4c0a93b16b81f
#
_cell.length_a   1.000
_cell.length_b   1.000
_cell.length_c   1.000
_cell.angle_alpha   90.00
_cell.angle_beta   90.00
_cell.angle_gamma   90.00
#
_symmetry.space_group_name_H-M   'P 1'
#
loop_
_entity.id
_entity.type
_entity.pdbx_description
1 polymer ?
#
loop_
_entity_poly.entity_id
_entity_poly.type
_entity_poly.pdbx_seq_one_letter_code
_entity_poly.pdbx_strand_id
1 'polypeptide(L)'
;MRIGQITVGSLSEWTLTPGTVTSWHPTAAAAEKASQAPVSPVPVSYMQGQHLRNYYQRTTAGLNFSRQIIASCDAKGECDIAAMDVALNAYLRRHDTFRSWFERTDDGGFIRHTITDPTEIEFEPVNQGHMTVDEIHKHTIAIPSPLEWGCFTFGVVQREGHFTFFVAMDHVHGDATLIGTTMIEANGMYAALSGGGEALELPDAGSFDDFCVRERESTAALTVDTPGVQAWIDFAENNDGGFPEFPLPLGDPEKTLSSEMSSELLMDPAQAERFDAACGTAGARFVGGIYACLALVEHEFTGALTYYGLTPRDSRTGADNFMTQGWFTGLIPITVPIAATSFNEAAYTAQTSFDSGLDMARVPYYRVLELAPWLKWPQPNFPVSNFLHGGAAPLNAILAAGDMGLADNIGIYPDGRFSYQLTMYIFRYKEGTVMAIMHPDNPIAQKSATRYMEAMRSVCARVADSGHWGRVA
;
A
#
# COMPACT_ATOMS: atom_id res chain seq x y z
N MET A 1 13.05 -0.40 7.66
CA MET A 1 13.40 -1.74 7.10
C MET A 1 14.07 -1.57 5.75
N ARG A 2 15.21 -2.23 5.49
CA ARG A 2 15.92 -2.17 4.20
C ARG A 2 15.85 -3.51 3.47
N ILE A 3 15.52 -3.49 2.17
CA ILE A 3 15.39 -4.67 1.31
C ILE A 3 16.15 -4.36 0.03
N GLY A 4 17.36 -4.91 -0.11
CA GLY A 4 18.25 -4.53 -1.20
C GLY A 4 18.50 -3.02 -1.22
N GLN A 5 18.11 -2.36 -2.30
CA GLN A 5 18.23 -0.91 -2.47
C GLN A 5 16.98 -0.13 -1.98
N ILE A 6 15.95 -0.84 -1.51
CA ILE A 6 14.70 -0.19 -1.08
C ILE A 6 14.66 -0.09 0.45
N THR A 7 14.35 1.08 0.96
CA THR A 7 14.00 1.33 2.36
C THR A 7 12.48 1.48 2.47
N VAL A 8 11.85 0.66 3.31
CA VAL A 8 10.45 0.84 3.72
C VAL A 8 10.48 1.15 5.21
N GLY A 9 9.97 2.30 5.62
CA GLY A 9 10.09 2.74 7.00
C GLY A 9 9.21 3.93 7.33
N SER A 10 9.31 4.43 8.57
CA SER A 10 8.66 5.68 8.95
C SER A 10 9.29 6.87 8.22
N LEU A 11 8.58 7.99 8.16
CA LEU A 11 9.09 9.22 7.54
C LEU A 11 10.39 9.70 8.20
N SER A 12 10.58 9.43 9.50
CA SER A 12 11.81 9.73 10.25
C SER A 12 13.03 8.92 9.78
N GLU A 13 12.81 7.77 9.14
CA GLU A 13 13.87 6.94 8.55
C GLU A 13 14.25 7.37 7.12
N TRP A 14 13.56 8.35 6.55
CA TRP A 14 13.95 8.92 5.26
C TRP A 14 15.24 9.74 5.44
N THR A 15 16.34 9.15 5.03
CA THR A 15 17.69 9.71 5.18
C THR A 15 17.90 10.81 4.14
N LEU A 16 17.65 12.05 4.54
CA LEU A 16 17.91 13.23 3.73
C LEU A 16 19.08 14.05 4.31
N THR A 17 19.63 14.89 3.45
CA THR A 17 20.49 16.01 3.86
C THR A 17 19.86 17.33 3.36
N PRO A 18 20.15 18.48 3.98
CA PRO A 18 19.66 19.78 3.50
C PRO A 18 20.01 20.02 2.03
N GLY A 19 19.15 20.73 1.32
CA GLY A 19 19.35 21.03 -0.11
C GLY A 19 18.37 22.05 -0.64
N THR A 20 18.53 22.43 -1.91
CA THR A 20 17.60 23.32 -2.59
C THR A 20 16.43 22.52 -3.13
N VAL A 21 15.23 22.87 -2.71
CA VAL A 21 13.98 22.18 -3.08
C VAL A 21 13.34 22.88 -4.27
N THR A 22 12.98 22.12 -5.29
CA THR A 22 12.04 22.52 -6.33
C THR A 22 10.87 21.56 -6.31
N SER A 23 9.63 22.06 -6.25
CA SER A 23 8.42 21.23 -6.25
C SER A 23 7.45 21.72 -7.32
N TRP A 24 6.65 20.79 -7.85
CA TRP A 24 5.67 21.06 -8.89
C TRP A 24 4.30 21.35 -8.31
N HIS A 25 3.72 22.45 -8.72
CA HIS A 25 2.40 22.93 -8.29
C HIS A 25 1.51 23.17 -9.51
N PRO A 26 0.17 23.03 -9.37
CA PRO A 26 -0.75 23.36 -10.45
C PRO A 26 -0.54 24.80 -10.91
N THR A 27 -0.55 25.04 -12.23
CA THR A 27 -0.66 26.41 -12.75
C THR A 27 -2.00 27.02 -12.35
N ALA A 28 -2.10 28.34 -12.30
CA ALA A 28 -3.35 29.03 -11.99
C ALA A 28 -4.48 28.63 -12.95
N ALA A 29 -4.16 28.41 -14.23
CA ALA A 29 -5.10 27.95 -15.24
C ALA A 29 -5.61 26.52 -14.96
N ALA A 30 -4.71 25.60 -14.62
CA ALA A 30 -5.09 24.22 -14.26
C ALA A 30 -5.93 24.17 -12.97
N ALA A 31 -5.58 24.98 -11.97
CA ALA A 31 -6.37 25.09 -10.73
C ALA A 31 -7.77 25.66 -10.99
N GLU A 32 -7.92 26.65 -11.87
CA GLU A 32 -9.23 27.17 -12.29
C GLU A 32 -10.06 26.08 -13.00
N LYS A 33 -9.46 25.33 -13.92
CA LYS A 33 -10.12 24.20 -14.59
C LYS A 33 -10.59 23.13 -13.61
N ALA A 34 -9.76 22.80 -12.63
CA ALA A 34 -10.15 21.85 -11.59
C ALA A 34 -11.33 22.36 -10.76
N SER A 35 -11.36 23.64 -10.40
CA SER A 35 -12.48 24.24 -9.64
C SER A 35 -13.80 24.25 -10.41
N GLN A 36 -13.75 24.24 -11.74
CA GLN A 36 -14.89 24.24 -12.67
C GLN A 36 -15.20 22.82 -13.21
N ALA A 37 -14.46 21.79 -12.75
CA ALA A 37 -14.61 20.44 -13.26
C ALA A 37 -16.05 19.93 -13.04
N PRO A 38 -16.70 19.37 -14.07
CA PRO A 38 -18.07 18.86 -13.94
C PRO A 38 -18.11 17.62 -13.05
N VAL A 39 -19.28 17.34 -12.52
CA VAL A 39 -19.57 16.04 -11.88
C VAL A 39 -19.36 14.94 -12.92
N SER A 40 -18.54 13.97 -12.56
CA SER A 40 -18.22 12.83 -13.41
C SER A 40 -19.31 11.75 -13.32
N PRO A 41 -19.67 11.08 -14.43
CA PRO A 41 -20.50 9.89 -14.39
C PRO A 41 -19.76 8.67 -13.80
N VAL A 42 -18.44 8.74 -13.67
CA VAL A 42 -17.61 7.66 -13.11
C VAL A 42 -17.81 7.57 -11.60
N PRO A 43 -18.27 6.43 -11.07
CA PRO A 43 -18.49 6.30 -9.63
C PRO A 43 -17.19 6.32 -8.85
N VAL A 44 -17.28 6.66 -7.57
CA VAL A 44 -16.19 6.46 -6.60
C VAL A 44 -16.05 4.97 -6.33
N SER A 45 -14.82 4.42 -6.39
CA SER A 45 -14.58 3.00 -6.06
C SER A 45 -14.87 2.73 -4.58
N TYR A 46 -15.08 1.47 -4.20
CA TYR A 46 -15.33 1.13 -2.79
C TYR A 46 -14.15 1.49 -1.89
N MET A 47 -12.91 1.28 -2.36
CA MET A 47 -11.71 1.62 -1.58
C MET A 47 -11.54 3.14 -1.45
N GLN A 48 -11.72 3.89 -2.54
CA GLN A 48 -11.73 5.36 -2.48
C GLN A 48 -12.81 5.88 -1.53
N GLY A 49 -14.05 5.38 -1.66
CA GLY A 49 -15.16 5.80 -0.81
C GLY A 49 -14.91 5.51 0.68
N GLN A 50 -14.28 4.38 1.01
CA GLN A 50 -13.91 4.07 2.38
C GLN A 50 -12.80 4.98 2.91
N HIS A 51 -11.78 5.26 2.11
CA HIS A 51 -10.69 6.17 2.46
C HIS A 51 -11.22 7.59 2.73
N LEU A 52 -12.06 8.10 1.85
CA LEU A 52 -12.70 9.42 1.98
C LEU A 52 -13.59 9.51 3.23
N ARG A 53 -14.37 8.45 3.54
CA ARG A 53 -15.16 8.39 4.78
C ARG A 53 -14.27 8.42 6.01
N ASN A 54 -13.21 7.63 6.04
CA ASN A 54 -12.25 7.60 7.14
C ASN A 54 -11.57 8.96 7.30
N TYR A 55 -11.11 9.57 6.21
CA TYR A 55 -10.53 10.91 6.22
C TYR A 55 -11.49 11.93 6.82
N TYR A 56 -12.72 11.99 6.31
CA TYR A 56 -13.73 12.96 6.77
C TYR A 56 -14.07 12.77 8.25
N GLN A 57 -14.36 11.55 8.66
CA GLN A 57 -14.70 11.26 10.07
C GLN A 57 -13.59 11.63 11.04
N ARG A 58 -12.34 11.33 10.67
CA ARG A 58 -11.17 11.61 11.50
C ARG A 58 -10.88 13.11 11.60
N THR A 59 -10.81 13.78 10.47
CA THR A 59 -10.52 15.20 10.44
C THR A 59 -11.62 16.03 11.11
N THR A 60 -12.89 15.64 10.98
CA THR A 60 -14.01 16.25 11.70
C THR A 60 -13.90 16.05 13.21
N ALA A 61 -13.35 14.92 13.66
CA ALA A 61 -13.05 14.67 15.07
C ALA A 61 -11.75 15.36 15.55
N GLY A 62 -11.11 16.17 14.71
CA GLY A 62 -9.85 16.86 15.05
C GLY A 62 -8.62 15.95 15.04
N LEU A 63 -8.73 14.76 14.45
CA LEU A 63 -7.65 13.79 14.40
C LEU A 63 -6.88 13.89 13.07
N ASN A 64 -5.57 13.72 13.13
CA ASN A 64 -4.78 13.50 11.94
C ASN A 64 -5.07 12.10 11.37
N PHE A 65 -5.01 11.98 10.05
CA PHE A 65 -5.23 10.71 9.35
C PHE A 65 -4.06 10.43 8.42
N SER A 66 -3.41 9.26 8.59
CA SER A 66 -2.38 8.80 7.67
C SER A 66 -3.03 8.44 6.34
N ARG A 67 -2.64 9.14 5.29
CA ARG A 67 -3.31 9.07 4.00
C ARG A 67 -2.37 9.12 2.80
N GLN A 68 -1.09 9.39 3.04
CA GLN A 68 -0.13 9.60 1.96
C GLN A 68 0.84 8.43 1.85
N ILE A 69 1.19 8.13 0.62
CA ILE A 69 2.34 7.31 0.26
C ILE A 69 3.41 8.25 -0.28
N ILE A 70 4.61 8.16 0.29
CA ILE A 70 5.77 8.93 -0.14
C ILE A 70 6.77 7.95 -0.74
N ALA A 71 7.26 8.25 -1.92
CA ALA A 71 8.35 7.52 -2.55
C ALA A 71 9.48 8.48 -2.92
N SER A 72 10.71 8.01 -2.80
CA SER A 72 11.89 8.81 -3.18
C SER A 72 12.99 7.93 -3.77
N CYS A 73 13.86 8.54 -4.56
CA CYS A 73 15.11 7.93 -5.00
C CYS A 73 16.16 9.02 -5.23
N ASP A 74 17.44 8.63 -5.11
CA ASP A 74 18.56 9.50 -5.43
C ASP A 74 19.03 9.26 -6.86
N ALA A 75 19.44 10.33 -7.52
CA ALA A 75 20.07 10.32 -8.83
C ALA A 75 21.32 11.19 -8.82
N LYS A 76 22.30 10.84 -9.65
CA LYS A 76 23.58 11.56 -9.74
C LYS A 76 23.48 12.82 -10.61
N GLY A 77 24.28 13.82 -10.27
CA GLY A 77 24.41 15.07 -11.03
C GLY A 77 23.43 16.15 -10.59
N GLU A 78 23.20 17.11 -11.45
CA GLU A 78 22.20 18.16 -11.29
C GLU A 78 20.91 17.77 -12.02
N CYS A 79 19.76 18.05 -11.41
CA CYS A 79 18.48 17.80 -12.05
C CYS A 79 18.24 18.80 -13.18
N ASP A 80 18.00 18.30 -14.38
CA ASP A 80 17.47 19.09 -15.48
C ASP A 80 15.97 19.35 -15.21
N ILE A 81 15.68 20.53 -14.64
CA ILE A 81 14.33 20.93 -14.26
C ILE A 81 13.38 20.96 -15.46
N ALA A 82 13.87 21.38 -16.65
CA ALA A 82 13.04 21.45 -17.85
C ALA A 82 12.66 20.04 -18.36
N ALA A 83 13.60 19.11 -18.35
CA ALA A 83 13.34 17.71 -18.69
C ALA A 83 12.39 17.05 -17.66
N MET A 84 12.57 17.34 -16.37
CA MET A 84 11.70 16.82 -15.31
C MET A 84 10.28 17.38 -15.43
N ASP A 85 10.14 18.66 -15.77
CA ASP A 85 8.83 19.30 -15.98
C ASP A 85 8.04 18.62 -17.11
N VAL A 86 8.68 18.36 -18.24
CA VAL A 86 8.06 17.65 -19.36
C VAL A 86 7.66 16.23 -18.94
N ALA A 87 8.54 15.50 -18.24
CA ALA A 87 8.30 14.13 -17.80
C ALA A 87 7.11 14.04 -16.82
N LEU A 88 7.06 14.94 -15.83
CA LEU A 88 6.00 14.93 -14.82
C LEU A 88 4.63 15.33 -15.41
N ASN A 89 4.57 16.33 -16.26
CA ASN A 89 3.34 16.71 -16.94
C ASN A 89 2.84 15.62 -17.88
N ALA A 90 3.73 14.92 -18.59
CA ALA A 90 3.38 13.75 -19.39
C ALA A 90 2.82 12.61 -18.52
N TYR A 91 3.45 12.31 -17.38
CA TYR A 91 3.00 11.30 -16.41
C TYR A 91 1.60 11.62 -15.85
N LEU A 92 1.37 12.86 -15.42
CA LEU A 92 0.09 13.30 -14.86
C LEU A 92 -1.05 13.23 -15.89
N ARG A 93 -0.79 13.62 -17.13
CA ARG A 93 -1.79 13.57 -18.22
C ARG A 93 -2.12 12.16 -18.67
N ARG A 94 -1.16 11.24 -18.53
CA ARG A 94 -1.29 9.85 -18.94
C ARG A 94 -2.28 9.07 -18.09
N HIS A 95 -2.35 9.33 -16.79
CA HIS A 95 -3.16 8.57 -15.83
C HIS A 95 -4.40 9.34 -15.38
N ASP A 96 -5.57 8.79 -15.67
CA ASP A 96 -6.87 9.43 -15.45
C ASP A 96 -7.21 9.70 -13.98
N THR A 97 -6.64 8.94 -13.04
CA THR A 97 -6.84 9.18 -11.61
C THR A 97 -6.46 10.60 -11.18
N PHE A 98 -5.45 11.22 -11.83
CA PHE A 98 -4.99 12.58 -11.49
C PHE A 98 -5.90 13.70 -11.95
N ARG A 99 -6.90 13.40 -12.78
CA ARG A 99 -7.88 14.37 -13.28
C ARG A 99 -9.00 14.63 -12.29
N SER A 100 -9.13 13.80 -11.23
CA SER A 100 -10.31 13.75 -10.39
C SER A 100 -10.05 14.27 -8.98
N TRP A 101 -11.11 14.82 -8.38
CA TRP A 101 -11.23 15.14 -6.98
C TRP A 101 -12.65 14.80 -6.49
N PHE A 102 -12.93 14.91 -5.18
CA PHE A 102 -14.13 14.37 -4.59
C PHE A 102 -14.85 15.39 -3.73
N GLU A 103 -16.17 15.42 -3.83
CA GLU A 103 -17.05 16.24 -3.01
C GLU A 103 -17.95 15.34 -2.16
N ARG A 104 -18.09 15.71 -0.89
CA ARG A 104 -18.99 14.99 0.02
C ARG A 104 -20.43 15.45 -0.20
N THR A 105 -21.33 14.49 -0.34
CA THR A 105 -22.79 14.74 -0.48
C THR A 105 -23.49 14.83 0.87
N ASP A 106 -24.70 15.42 0.90
CA ASP A 106 -25.49 15.62 2.13
C ASP A 106 -25.88 14.30 2.81
N ASP A 107 -26.04 13.23 2.04
CA ASP A 107 -26.33 11.88 2.53
C ASP A 107 -25.09 11.14 3.08
N GLY A 108 -23.93 11.79 3.02
CA GLY A 108 -22.65 11.25 3.52
C GLY A 108 -21.87 10.41 2.50
N GLY A 109 -22.36 10.34 1.26
CA GLY A 109 -21.66 9.78 0.11
C GLY A 109 -20.58 10.71 -0.44
N PHE A 110 -20.01 10.31 -1.58
CA PHE A 110 -19.04 11.13 -2.32
C PHE A 110 -19.37 11.07 -3.80
N ILE A 111 -19.22 12.20 -4.47
CA ILE A 111 -19.26 12.34 -5.92
C ILE A 111 -17.87 12.70 -6.43
N ARG A 112 -17.59 12.34 -7.67
CA ARG A 112 -16.35 12.63 -8.35
C ARG A 112 -16.54 13.83 -9.26
N HIS A 113 -15.57 14.72 -9.29
CA HIS A 113 -15.41 15.74 -10.31
C HIS A 113 -14.19 15.38 -11.16
N THR A 114 -14.23 15.63 -12.48
CA THR A 114 -13.13 15.22 -13.37
C THR A 114 -12.86 16.31 -14.41
N ILE A 115 -11.60 16.72 -14.54
CA ILE A 115 -11.09 17.52 -15.66
C ILE A 115 -11.18 16.64 -16.91
N THR A 116 -12.01 17.02 -17.88
CA THR A 116 -12.33 16.19 -19.05
C THR A 116 -11.19 16.10 -20.06
N ASP A 117 -10.48 17.20 -20.27
CA ASP A 117 -9.34 17.26 -21.18
C ASP A 117 -8.02 17.11 -20.40
N PRO A 118 -7.27 16.01 -20.58
CA PRO A 118 -5.98 15.83 -19.89
C PRO A 118 -4.95 16.92 -20.24
N THR A 119 -5.07 17.62 -21.37
CA THR A 119 -4.16 18.68 -21.74
C THR A 119 -4.29 19.94 -20.87
N GLU A 120 -5.42 20.07 -20.16
CA GLU A 120 -5.66 21.14 -19.18
C GLU A 120 -4.95 20.91 -17.84
N ILE A 121 -4.37 19.70 -17.62
CA ILE A 121 -3.51 19.42 -16.47
C ILE A 121 -2.13 19.97 -16.77
N GLU A 122 -1.72 20.97 -16.00
CA GLU A 122 -0.42 21.58 -16.10
C GLU A 122 0.12 21.96 -14.73
N PHE A 123 1.31 21.47 -14.44
CA PHE A 123 2.06 21.75 -13.23
C PHE A 123 3.35 22.49 -13.62
N GLU A 124 3.77 23.43 -12.79
CA GLU A 124 4.97 24.22 -13.00
C GLU A 124 5.96 24.06 -11.84
N PRO A 125 7.28 24.05 -12.12
CA PRO A 125 8.29 23.96 -11.09
C PRO A 125 8.43 25.28 -10.32
N VAL A 126 8.36 25.20 -8.98
CA VAL A 126 8.55 26.34 -8.09
C VAL A 126 9.78 26.09 -7.21
N ASN A 127 10.76 26.96 -7.30
CA ASN A 127 11.93 26.91 -6.43
C ASN A 127 11.55 27.39 -5.02
N GLN A 128 11.61 26.51 -4.05
CA GLN A 128 11.27 26.74 -2.65
C GLN A 128 12.46 27.24 -1.82
N GLY A 129 13.65 27.30 -2.42
CA GLY A 129 14.90 27.67 -1.74
C GLY A 129 15.57 26.51 -1.01
N HIS A 130 16.58 26.87 -0.21
CA HIS A 130 17.31 25.88 0.60
C HIS A 130 16.54 25.52 1.84
N MET A 131 16.36 24.22 2.08
CA MET A 131 15.60 23.66 3.20
C MET A 131 16.44 22.72 4.06
N THR A 132 16.19 22.74 5.35
CA THR A 132 16.64 21.71 6.31
C THR A 132 15.84 20.42 6.11
N VAL A 133 16.29 19.31 6.70
CA VAL A 133 15.57 18.01 6.61
C VAL A 133 14.15 18.11 7.16
N ASP A 134 13.96 18.78 8.30
CA ASP A 134 12.63 18.96 8.90
C ASP A 134 11.69 19.80 8.02
N GLU A 135 12.22 20.81 7.34
CA GLU A 135 11.45 21.62 6.39
C GLU A 135 11.07 20.79 5.16
N ILE A 136 11.99 19.97 4.63
CA ILE A 136 11.70 19.07 3.51
C ILE A 136 10.60 18.08 3.89
N HIS A 137 10.67 17.43 5.06
CA HIS A 137 9.62 16.51 5.53
C HIS A 137 8.27 17.21 5.64
N LYS A 138 8.22 18.39 6.28
CA LYS A 138 7.00 19.18 6.40
C LYS A 138 6.43 19.59 5.05
N HIS A 139 7.29 20.02 4.13
CA HIS A 139 6.90 20.41 2.79
C HIS A 139 6.33 19.21 2.01
N THR A 140 6.98 18.06 2.06
CA THR A 140 6.56 16.85 1.35
C THR A 140 5.16 16.38 1.77
N ILE A 141 4.83 16.44 3.06
CA ILE A 141 3.51 16.00 3.55
C ILE A 141 2.42 17.08 3.48
N ALA A 142 2.77 18.31 3.08
CA ALA A 142 1.83 19.45 3.01
C ALA A 142 1.04 19.49 1.69
N ILE A 143 0.48 18.35 1.29
CA ILE A 143 -0.39 18.27 0.11
C ILE A 143 -1.85 18.60 0.46
N PRO A 144 -2.67 19.07 -0.52
CA PRO A 144 -4.08 19.34 -0.33
C PRO A 144 -4.87 18.15 0.24
N SER A 145 -6.08 18.43 0.72
CA SER A 145 -7.05 17.43 1.15
C SER A 145 -7.45 16.51 -0.02
N PRO A 146 -7.78 15.22 0.21
CA PRO A 146 -8.33 14.36 -0.84
C PRO A 146 -9.70 14.81 -1.35
N LEU A 147 -10.33 15.81 -0.70
CA LEU A 147 -11.52 16.50 -1.17
C LEU A 147 -11.21 17.73 -2.04
N GLU A 148 -9.95 17.96 -2.35
CA GLU A 148 -9.46 19.02 -3.20
C GLU A 148 -8.61 18.41 -4.33
N TRP A 149 -8.65 19.02 -5.52
CA TRP A 149 -7.79 18.56 -6.61
C TRP A 149 -6.31 18.81 -6.31
N GLY A 150 -5.45 17.89 -6.77
CA GLY A 150 -4.01 18.01 -6.61
C GLY A 150 -3.50 17.54 -5.23
N CYS A 151 -4.19 16.58 -4.59
CA CYS A 151 -3.71 15.97 -3.34
C CYS A 151 -2.50 15.05 -3.55
N PHE A 152 -1.53 15.56 -4.29
CA PHE A 152 -0.20 14.97 -4.57
C PHE A 152 0.82 16.08 -4.82
N THR A 153 2.10 15.77 -4.68
CA THR A 153 3.20 16.64 -5.04
C THR A 153 4.39 15.84 -5.56
N PHE A 154 5.14 16.45 -6.44
CA PHE A 154 6.44 15.96 -6.92
C PHE A 154 7.49 16.99 -6.58
N GLY A 155 8.71 16.54 -6.31
CA GLY A 155 9.78 17.46 -6.06
C GLY A 155 11.16 16.85 -6.21
N VAL A 156 12.13 17.73 -6.27
CA VAL A 156 13.55 17.38 -6.21
C VAL A 156 14.23 18.16 -5.10
N VAL A 157 15.16 17.51 -4.43
CA VAL A 157 16.07 18.16 -3.49
C VAL A 157 17.46 18.12 -4.10
N GLN A 158 17.94 19.24 -4.63
CA GLN A 158 19.24 19.37 -5.26
C GLN A 158 20.34 19.57 -4.24
N ARG A 159 21.43 18.84 -4.40
CA ARG A 159 22.67 18.94 -3.64
C ARG A 159 23.86 18.94 -4.57
N GLU A 160 25.05 19.12 -4.04
CA GLU A 160 26.28 19.00 -4.82
C GLU A 160 26.44 17.56 -5.33
N GLY A 161 26.47 17.39 -6.65
CA GLY A 161 26.71 16.11 -7.33
C GLY A 161 25.59 15.08 -7.31
N HIS A 162 24.43 15.39 -6.70
CA HIS A 162 23.26 14.50 -6.73
C HIS A 162 21.97 15.23 -6.39
N PHE A 163 20.83 14.64 -6.75
CA PHE A 163 19.52 15.09 -6.28
C PHE A 163 18.68 13.91 -5.80
N THR A 164 17.74 14.19 -4.90
CA THR A 164 16.69 13.26 -4.54
C THR A 164 15.40 13.67 -5.23
N PHE A 165 14.84 12.78 -6.05
CA PHE A 165 13.47 12.90 -6.54
C PHE A 165 12.52 12.33 -5.50
N PHE A 166 11.38 12.98 -5.26
CA PHE A 166 10.34 12.46 -4.39
C PHE A 166 8.94 12.72 -4.95
N VAL A 167 8.03 11.86 -4.58
CA VAL A 167 6.58 12.01 -4.77
C VAL A 167 5.89 11.78 -3.44
N ALA A 168 4.93 12.62 -3.10
CA ALA A 168 3.96 12.37 -2.04
C ALA A 168 2.56 12.41 -2.64
N MET A 169 1.74 11.42 -2.34
CA MET A 169 0.43 11.26 -2.97
C MET A 169 -0.57 10.70 -1.97
N ASP A 170 -1.78 11.26 -1.99
CA ASP A 170 -2.89 10.68 -1.24
C ASP A 170 -3.26 9.31 -1.80
N HIS A 171 -3.52 8.36 -0.91
CA HIS A 171 -3.85 6.98 -1.29
C HIS A 171 -5.10 6.88 -2.17
N VAL A 172 -5.93 7.93 -2.23
CA VAL A 172 -7.10 7.99 -3.12
C VAL A 172 -6.73 7.87 -4.61
N HIS A 173 -5.48 8.22 -4.97
CA HIS A 173 -4.98 8.16 -6.34
C HIS A 173 -4.16 6.91 -6.67
N GLY A 174 -3.90 6.04 -5.71
CA GLY A 174 -3.08 4.87 -6.00
C GLY A 174 -2.92 3.89 -4.86
N ASP A 175 -2.36 2.76 -5.19
CA ASP A 175 -1.93 1.70 -4.28
C ASP A 175 -0.41 1.53 -4.33
N ALA A 176 0.11 0.43 -3.77
CA ALA A 176 1.56 0.19 -3.72
C ALA A 176 2.23 0.10 -5.12
N THR A 177 1.47 -0.15 -6.19
CA THR A 177 1.97 -0.18 -7.57
C THR A 177 2.40 1.22 -8.04
N LEU A 178 1.82 2.28 -7.44
CA LEU A 178 2.21 3.68 -7.66
C LEU A 178 3.71 3.88 -7.66
N ILE A 179 4.41 3.28 -6.71
CA ILE A 179 5.84 3.45 -6.55
C ILE A 179 6.58 2.93 -7.79
N GLY A 180 6.19 1.73 -8.25
CA GLY A 180 6.77 1.13 -9.45
C GLY A 180 6.54 1.99 -10.68
N THR A 181 5.31 2.41 -10.90
CA THR A 181 4.97 3.19 -12.08
C THR A 181 5.60 4.58 -12.06
N THR A 182 5.56 5.30 -10.95
CA THR A 182 6.19 6.62 -10.83
C THR A 182 7.70 6.52 -11.05
N MET A 183 8.38 5.54 -10.41
CA MET A 183 9.83 5.38 -10.53
C MET A 183 10.25 4.87 -11.91
N ILE A 184 9.45 4.04 -12.57
CA ILE A 184 9.77 3.53 -13.90
C ILE A 184 9.39 4.54 -14.99
N GLU A 185 8.16 5.08 -14.96
CA GLU A 185 7.68 5.96 -16.03
C GLU A 185 8.24 7.37 -15.90
N ALA A 186 8.06 8.05 -14.78
CA ALA A 186 8.52 9.43 -14.64
C ALA A 186 10.04 9.54 -14.72
N ASN A 187 10.78 8.67 -14.02
CA ASN A 187 12.24 8.66 -14.11
C ASN A 187 12.75 8.15 -15.47
N GLY A 188 12.06 7.19 -16.10
CA GLY A 188 12.41 6.73 -17.44
C GLY A 188 12.24 7.82 -18.50
N MET A 189 11.14 8.56 -18.46
CA MET A 189 10.92 9.72 -19.32
C MET A 189 11.95 10.83 -19.05
N TYR A 190 12.21 11.14 -17.79
CA TYR A 190 13.25 12.10 -17.40
C TYR A 190 14.63 11.70 -17.94
N ALA A 191 15.03 10.44 -17.75
CA ALA A 191 16.34 9.96 -18.20
C ALA A 191 16.51 10.04 -19.72
N ALA A 192 15.45 9.75 -20.49
CA ALA A 192 15.47 9.89 -21.94
C ALA A 192 15.63 11.35 -22.35
N LEU A 193 14.89 12.28 -21.75
CA LEU A 193 14.91 13.70 -22.09
C LEU A 193 16.22 14.38 -21.65
N SER A 194 16.67 14.16 -20.41
CA SER A 194 17.90 14.75 -19.86
C SER A 194 19.17 14.25 -20.57
N GLY A 195 19.13 13.06 -21.19
CA GLY A 195 20.19 12.53 -22.05
C GLY A 195 20.23 13.14 -23.46
N GLY A 196 19.35 14.09 -23.79
CA GLY A 196 19.22 14.69 -25.13
C GLY A 196 18.60 13.75 -26.16
N GLY A 197 17.92 12.68 -25.70
CA GLY A 197 17.16 11.75 -26.51
C GLY A 197 15.75 12.22 -26.83
N GLU A 198 15.01 11.39 -27.56
CA GLU A 198 13.58 11.58 -27.78
C GLU A 198 12.77 11.13 -26.57
N ALA A 199 11.53 11.63 -26.45
CA ALA A 199 10.61 11.21 -25.41
C ALA A 199 10.40 9.68 -25.44
N LEU A 200 10.41 9.03 -24.27
CA LEU A 200 10.21 7.59 -24.17
C LEU A 200 8.78 7.23 -24.62
N GLU A 201 8.65 6.40 -25.64
CA GLU A 201 7.35 5.81 -25.99
C GLU A 201 6.99 4.72 -25.00
N LEU A 202 5.92 4.93 -24.28
CA LEU A 202 5.35 3.96 -23.34
C LEU A 202 4.10 3.32 -23.94
N PRO A 203 3.84 2.01 -23.68
CA PRO A 203 2.56 1.40 -24.03
C PRO A 203 1.39 2.17 -23.42
N ASP A 204 0.22 2.16 -24.03
CA ASP A 204 -0.95 2.83 -23.49
C ASP A 204 -1.20 2.40 -22.04
N ALA A 205 -1.47 3.36 -21.16
CA ALA A 205 -1.96 3.05 -19.83
C ALA A 205 -3.43 2.66 -19.91
N GLY A 206 -3.84 1.65 -19.13
CA GLY A 206 -5.25 1.37 -18.94
C GLY A 206 -5.95 2.51 -18.18
N SER A 207 -7.25 2.37 -17.92
CA SER A 207 -8.07 3.38 -17.26
C SER A 207 -8.50 2.92 -15.87
N PHE A 208 -8.23 3.74 -14.85
CA PHE A 208 -8.77 3.54 -13.50
C PHE A 208 -10.25 3.94 -13.45
N ASP A 209 -10.66 4.89 -14.24
CA ASP A 209 -12.07 5.29 -14.37
C ASP A 209 -12.91 4.11 -14.90
N ASP A 210 -12.43 3.40 -15.92
CA ASP A 210 -13.08 2.18 -16.41
C ASP A 210 -13.12 1.06 -15.34
N PHE A 211 -12.08 0.94 -14.50
CA PHE A 211 -12.12 0.03 -13.38
C PHE A 211 -13.24 0.40 -12.40
N CYS A 212 -13.39 1.68 -12.03
CA CYS A 212 -14.44 2.14 -11.13
C CYS A 212 -15.84 1.84 -11.68
N VAL A 213 -16.06 2.04 -12.99
CA VAL A 213 -17.33 1.70 -13.65
C VAL A 213 -17.60 0.19 -13.56
N ARG A 214 -16.62 -0.64 -13.98
CA ARG A 214 -16.75 -2.11 -13.94
C ARG A 214 -16.95 -2.63 -12.52
N GLU A 215 -16.25 -2.07 -11.51
CA GLU A 215 -16.43 -2.43 -10.11
C GLU A 215 -17.88 -2.19 -9.68
N ARG A 216 -18.46 -1.03 -10.00
CA ARG A 216 -19.85 -0.71 -9.65
C ARG A 216 -20.85 -1.57 -10.38
N GLU A 217 -20.66 -1.83 -11.66
CA GLU A 217 -21.54 -2.70 -12.45
C GLU A 217 -21.52 -4.13 -11.91
N SER A 218 -20.32 -4.69 -11.67
CA SER A 218 -20.19 -6.05 -11.16
C SER A 218 -20.75 -6.21 -9.74
N THR A 219 -20.57 -5.21 -8.88
CA THR A 219 -21.05 -5.25 -7.49
C THR A 219 -22.54 -4.93 -7.36
N ALA A 220 -23.16 -4.24 -8.34
CA ALA A 220 -24.58 -4.02 -8.37
C ALA A 220 -25.39 -5.31 -8.50
N ALA A 221 -24.85 -6.33 -9.14
CA ALA A 221 -25.48 -7.64 -9.31
C ALA A 221 -25.34 -8.57 -8.09
N LEU A 222 -24.51 -8.20 -7.09
CA LEU A 222 -24.29 -9.02 -5.91
C LEU A 222 -25.51 -9.03 -5.00
N THR A 223 -25.83 -10.23 -4.50
CA THR A 223 -26.87 -10.48 -3.48
C THR A 223 -26.26 -11.25 -2.32
N VAL A 224 -26.98 -11.41 -1.22
CA VAL A 224 -26.54 -12.21 -0.07
C VAL A 224 -26.26 -13.66 -0.45
N ASP A 225 -26.93 -14.20 -1.47
CA ASP A 225 -26.76 -15.58 -1.94
C ASP A 225 -25.57 -15.74 -2.91
N THR A 226 -24.90 -14.66 -3.27
CA THR A 226 -23.71 -14.73 -4.14
C THR A 226 -22.56 -15.43 -3.41
N PRO A 227 -21.92 -16.46 -3.98
CA PRO A 227 -20.92 -17.26 -3.28
C PRO A 227 -19.79 -16.44 -2.63
N GLY A 228 -19.27 -15.42 -3.29
CA GLY A 228 -18.23 -14.52 -2.73
C GLY A 228 -18.77 -13.67 -1.57
N VAL A 229 -20.04 -13.26 -1.59
CA VAL A 229 -20.69 -12.54 -0.48
C VAL A 229 -20.90 -13.50 0.70
N GLN A 230 -21.38 -14.72 0.45
CA GLN A 230 -21.53 -15.75 1.49
C GLN A 230 -20.18 -16.07 2.16
N ALA A 231 -19.12 -16.24 1.38
CA ALA A 231 -17.80 -16.50 1.92
C ALA A 231 -17.30 -15.38 2.87
N TRP A 232 -17.59 -14.11 2.56
CA TRP A 232 -17.32 -13.00 3.47
C TRP A 232 -18.21 -13.01 4.71
N ILE A 233 -19.50 -13.34 4.56
CA ILE A 233 -20.43 -13.48 5.70
C ILE A 233 -19.94 -14.59 6.61
N ASP A 234 -19.64 -15.77 6.07
CA ASP A 234 -19.12 -16.92 6.84
C ASP A 234 -17.82 -16.57 7.55
N PHE A 235 -16.89 -15.86 6.89
CA PHE A 235 -15.65 -15.40 7.51
C PHE A 235 -15.94 -14.49 8.71
N ALA A 236 -16.80 -13.48 8.54
CA ALA A 236 -17.11 -12.54 9.60
C ALA A 236 -17.89 -13.21 10.76
N GLU A 237 -18.91 -14.01 10.46
CA GLU A 237 -19.72 -14.70 11.49
C GLU A 237 -18.89 -15.68 12.32
N ASN A 238 -17.96 -16.40 11.69
CA ASN A 238 -17.03 -17.29 12.38
C ASN A 238 -15.94 -16.54 13.16
N ASN A 239 -15.83 -15.22 12.98
CA ASN A 239 -14.93 -14.35 13.71
C ASN A 239 -15.72 -13.26 14.47
N ASP A 240 -16.63 -13.67 15.34
CA ASP A 240 -17.44 -12.79 16.20
C ASP A 240 -18.24 -11.70 15.45
N GLY A 241 -18.57 -11.93 14.19
CA GLY A 241 -19.37 -11.05 13.33
C GLY A 241 -18.60 -9.91 12.69
N GLY A 242 -17.26 -9.94 12.69
CA GLY A 242 -16.45 -8.86 12.16
C GLY A 242 -15.06 -9.25 11.65
N PHE A 243 -14.18 -8.27 11.53
CA PHE A 243 -12.79 -8.48 11.18
C PHE A 243 -11.94 -8.93 12.38
N PRO A 244 -10.80 -9.64 12.14
CA PRO A 244 -9.89 -10.04 13.20
C PRO A 244 -9.26 -8.84 13.91
N GLU A 245 -8.86 -9.05 15.15
CA GLU A 245 -8.13 -8.08 15.96
C GLU A 245 -6.69 -8.54 16.18
N PHE A 246 -5.78 -7.59 16.43
CA PHE A 246 -4.41 -7.95 16.76
C PHE A 246 -4.35 -8.58 18.17
N PRO A 247 -3.65 -9.71 18.36
CA PRO A 247 -3.76 -10.51 19.58
C PRO A 247 -3.05 -9.90 20.81
N LEU A 248 -2.34 -8.81 20.66
CA LEU A 248 -1.58 -8.15 21.72
C LEU A 248 -1.99 -6.70 21.92
N PRO A 249 -1.84 -6.12 23.13
CA PRO A 249 -2.29 -4.76 23.42
C PRO A 249 -1.50 -3.71 22.60
N LEU A 250 -2.21 -2.73 22.06
CA LEU A 250 -1.64 -1.61 21.29
C LEU A 250 -1.66 -0.27 22.06
N GLY A 251 -2.02 -0.30 23.35
CA GLY A 251 -2.17 0.90 24.18
C GLY A 251 -3.61 1.43 24.18
N ASP A 252 -3.74 2.68 24.59
CA ASP A 252 -5.04 3.34 24.71
C ASP A 252 -5.54 3.80 23.33
N PRO A 253 -6.66 3.26 22.82
CA PRO A 253 -7.18 3.57 21.49
C PRO A 253 -7.73 5.02 21.38
N GLU A 254 -7.99 5.69 22.52
CA GLU A 254 -8.47 7.08 22.54
C GLU A 254 -7.33 8.10 22.41
N LYS A 255 -6.07 7.67 22.55
CA LYS A 255 -4.93 8.55 22.39
C LYS A 255 -4.54 8.69 20.94
N THR A 256 -4.50 9.93 20.48
CA THR A 256 -3.96 10.30 19.16
C THR A 256 -2.45 10.21 19.20
N LEU A 257 -1.89 9.27 18.46
CA LEU A 257 -0.45 9.04 18.36
C LEU A 257 -0.04 9.01 16.89
N SER A 258 1.22 9.34 16.60
CA SER A 258 1.83 9.05 15.31
C SER A 258 1.93 7.52 15.10
N SER A 259 2.19 7.10 13.88
CA SER A 259 2.52 5.70 13.58
C SER A 259 4.04 5.52 13.50
N GLU A 260 4.50 4.41 14.03
CA GLU A 260 5.89 3.94 13.95
C GLU A 260 5.97 2.58 13.29
N MET A 261 7.16 2.22 12.80
CA MET A 261 7.41 0.93 12.17
C MET A 261 8.54 0.20 12.89
N SER A 262 8.23 -0.98 13.42
CA SER A 262 9.23 -1.93 13.92
C SER A 262 9.52 -3.00 12.88
N SER A 263 10.77 -3.47 12.76
CA SER A 263 11.13 -4.51 11.80
C SER A 263 12.13 -5.52 12.36
N GLU A 264 12.04 -6.77 11.86
CA GLU A 264 12.86 -7.90 12.29
C GLU A 264 13.20 -8.80 11.10
N LEU A 265 14.43 -9.32 11.05
CA LEU A 265 14.80 -10.39 10.12
C LEU A 265 14.20 -11.71 10.62
N LEU A 266 13.24 -12.26 9.89
CA LEU A 266 12.61 -13.55 10.21
C LEU A 266 13.48 -14.73 9.83
N MET A 267 14.11 -14.68 8.65
CA MET A 267 14.92 -15.74 8.08
C MET A 267 16.07 -15.16 7.26
N ASP A 268 17.27 -15.68 7.44
CA ASP A 268 18.38 -15.44 6.51
C ASP A 268 18.13 -16.14 5.16
N PRO A 269 18.95 -15.90 4.11
CA PRO A 269 18.72 -16.51 2.79
C PRO A 269 18.67 -18.03 2.83
N ALA A 270 19.55 -18.69 3.58
CA ALA A 270 19.62 -20.15 3.67
C ALA A 270 18.41 -20.72 4.44
N GLN A 271 17.96 -20.03 5.49
CA GLN A 271 16.71 -20.38 6.19
C GLN A 271 15.50 -20.20 5.29
N ALA A 272 15.42 -19.11 4.52
CA ALA A 272 14.31 -18.86 3.60
C ALA A 272 14.20 -19.94 2.51
N GLU A 273 15.34 -20.43 1.99
CA GLU A 273 15.36 -21.55 1.04
C GLU A 273 14.87 -22.86 1.67
N ARG A 274 15.32 -23.19 2.89
CA ARG A 274 14.83 -24.39 3.60
C ARG A 274 13.35 -24.30 3.95
N PHE A 275 12.89 -23.12 4.35
CA PHE A 275 11.48 -22.84 4.59
C PHE A 275 10.64 -23.03 3.32
N ASP A 276 11.11 -22.54 2.17
CA ASP A 276 10.46 -22.72 0.87
C ASP A 276 10.35 -24.21 0.49
N ALA A 277 11.43 -24.97 0.73
CA ALA A 277 11.44 -26.41 0.50
C ALA A 277 10.40 -27.14 1.43
N ALA A 278 10.28 -26.74 2.69
CA ALA A 278 9.28 -27.25 3.60
C ALA A 278 7.84 -26.91 3.13
N CYS A 279 7.61 -25.69 2.66
CA CYS A 279 6.33 -25.30 2.06
C CYS A 279 6.03 -26.16 0.81
N GLY A 280 7.01 -26.37 -0.09
CA GLY A 280 6.85 -27.23 -1.25
C GLY A 280 6.50 -28.67 -0.88
N THR A 281 7.09 -29.23 0.19
CA THR A 281 6.75 -30.56 0.70
C THR A 281 5.31 -30.61 1.21
N ALA A 282 4.79 -29.51 1.74
CA ALA A 282 3.41 -29.35 2.18
C ALA A 282 2.42 -29.12 1.03
N GLY A 283 2.87 -29.02 -0.23
CA GLY A 283 2.04 -28.64 -1.37
C GLY A 283 1.61 -27.16 -1.34
N ALA A 284 2.37 -26.31 -0.67
CA ALA A 284 2.12 -24.88 -0.53
C ALA A 284 3.24 -24.06 -1.14
N ARG A 285 2.94 -22.82 -1.49
CA ARG A 285 3.95 -21.79 -1.78
C ARG A 285 4.42 -21.13 -0.48
N PHE A 286 5.47 -20.36 -0.55
CA PHE A 286 6.04 -19.62 0.59
C PHE A 286 4.97 -18.81 1.35
N VAL A 287 4.04 -18.17 0.65
CA VAL A 287 2.94 -17.40 1.24
C VAL A 287 2.02 -18.26 2.11
N GLY A 288 1.69 -19.46 1.69
CA GLY A 288 0.91 -20.42 2.50
C GLY A 288 1.62 -20.80 3.79
N GLY A 289 2.96 -21.04 3.71
CA GLY A 289 3.78 -21.28 4.89
C GLY A 289 3.80 -20.10 5.87
N ILE A 290 3.90 -18.86 5.35
CA ILE A 290 3.83 -17.66 6.19
C ILE A 290 2.51 -17.54 6.93
N TYR A 291 1.37 -17.76 6.24
CA TYR A 291 0.05 -17.72 6.92
C TYR A 291 -0.14 -18.86 7.92
N ALA A 292 0.44 -20.03 7.68
CA ALA A 292 0.48 -21.09 8.68
C ALA A 292 1.28 -20.67 9.92
N CYS A 293 2.43 -19.99 9.75
CA CYS A 293 3.21 -19.48 10.87
C CYS A 293 2.46 -18.38 11.63
N LEU A 294 1.77 -17.46 10.95
CA LEU A 294 0.91 -16.46 11.59
C LEU A 294 -0.18 -17.14 12.42
N ALA A 295 -0.83 -18.18 11.88
CA ALA A 295 -1.86 -18.93 12.57
C ALA A 295 -1.35 -19.59 13.86
N LEU A 296 -0.15 -20.19 13.83
CA LEU A 296 0.46 -20.78 15.02
C LEU A 296 0.83 -19.72 16.07
N VAL A 297 1.40 -18.60 15.64
CA VAL A 297 1.76 -17.50 16.55
C VAL A 297 0.53 -16.95 17.26
N GLU A 298 -0.59 -16.76 16.54
CA GLU A 298 -1.83 -16.32 17.18
C GLU A 298 -2.41 -17.37 18.12
N HIS A 299 -2.34 -18.65 17.74
CA HIS A 299 -2.72 -19.74 18.64
C HIS A 299 -1.87 -19.74 19.93
N GLU A 300 -0.55 -19.56 19.83
CA GLU A 300 0.34 -19.49 20.99
C GLU A 300 0.02 -18.28 21.90
N PHE A 301 -0.51 -17.18 21.37
CA PHE A 301 -0.89 -16.00 22.16
C PHE A 301 -2.30 -16.04 22.72
N THR A 302 -3.25 -16.63 22.02
CA THR A 302 -4.69 -16.52 22.33
C THR A 302 -5.36 -17.85 22.66
N GLY A 303 -4.77 -18.97 22.26
CA GLY A 303 -5.41 -20.29 22.29
C GLY A 303 -6.47 -20.48 21.20
N ALA A 304 -6.63 -19.53 20.25
CA ALA A 304 -7.59 -19.66 19.17
C ALA A 304 -7.28 -20.88 18.29
N LEU A 305 -8.32 -21.63 17.91
CA LEU A 305 -8.20 -22.86 17.11
C LEU A 305 -8.31 -22.60 15.61
N THR A 306 -8.59 -21.38 15.22
CA THR A 306 -8.64 -20.93 13.82
C THR A 306 -8.08 -19.53 13.75
N TYR A 307 -7.16 -19.31 12.80
CA TYR A 307 -6.65 -17.99 12.44
C TYR A 307 -7.57 -17.37 11.40
N TYR A 308 -7.93 -16.13 11.62
CA TYR A 308 -8.60 -15.26 10.68
C TYR A 308 -7.69 -14.08 10.35
N GLY A 309 -7.36 -13.91 9.09
CA GLY A 309 -6.49 -12.83 8.62
C GLY A 309 -7.05 -12.13 7.40
N LEU A 310 -6.47 -10.98 7.08
CA LEU A 310 -6.79 -10.20 5.89
C LEU A 310 -5.50 -9.89 5.14
N THR A 311 -5.55 -10.00 3.82
CA THR A 311 -4.44 -9.59 2.96
C THR A 311 -4.94 -8.79 1.77
N PRO A 312 -4.21 -7.72 1.37
CA PRO A 312 -4.53 -7.01 0.16
C PRO A 312 -4.16 -7.87 -1.07
N ARG A 313 -4.95 -7.71 -2.11
CA ARG A 313 -4.71 -8.35 -3.39
C ARG A 313 -4.92 -7.36 -4.51
N ASP A 314 -4.01 -7.35 -5.47
CA ASP A 314 -4.17 -6.59 -6.70
C ASP A 314 -5.34 -7.17 -7.53
N SER A 315 -6.29 -6.33 -7.89
CA SER A 315 -7.44 -6.68 -8.71
C SER A 315 -7.28 -6.28 -10.18
N ARG A 316 -6.09 -5.82 -10.59
CA ARG A 316 -5.79 -5.51 -11.99
C ARG A 316 -5.98 -6.73 -12.87
N THR A 317 -6.61 -6.52 -14.03
CA THR A 317 -6.84 -7.57 -15.04
C THR A 317 -6.29 -7.12 -16.38
N GLY A 318 -5.56 -8.02 -17.03
CA GLY A 318 -4.94 -7.75 -18.34
C GLY A 318 -3.62 -6.99 -18.23
N ALA A 319 -2.85 -7.03 -19.31
CA ALA A 319 -1.55 -6.37 -19.40
C ALA A 319 -1.66 -4.85 -19.38
N ASP A 320 -2.76 -4.31 -19.92
CA ASP A 320 -2.98 -2.87 -20.06
C ASP A 320 -3.12 -2.15 -18.72
N ASN A 321 -3.65 -2.85 -17.70
CA ASN A 321 -3.83 -2.27 -16.38
C ASN A 321 -2.56 -2.34 -15.50
N PHE A 322 -1.53 -3.09 -15.90
CA PHE A 322 -0.34 -3.30 -15.08
C PHE A 322 0.37 -1.99 -14.71
N MET A 323 0.44 -1.06 -15.66
CA MET A 323 1.04 0.27 -15.47
C MET A 323 0.00 1.38 -15.25
N THR A 324 -1.23 1.04 -14.87
CA THR A 324 -2.28 2.02 -14.61
C THR A 324 -2.22 2.51 -13.16
N GLN A 325 -2.19 3.82 -12.97
CA GLN A 325 -2.34 4.43 -11.64
C GLN A 325 -3.78 4.37 -11.19
N GLY A 326 -3.97 4.03 -9.93
CA GLY A 326 -5.26 3.94 -9.28
C GLY A 326 -5.25 2.97 -8.10
N TRP A 327 -6.30 2.95 -7.33
CA TRP A 327 -6.44 2.02 -6.21
C TRP A 327 -7.15 0.73 -6.63
N PHE A 328 -6.39 -0.20 -7.17
CA PHE A 328 -6.90 -1.50 -7.64
C PHE A 328 -6.86 -2.60 -6.59
N THR A 329 -6.55 -2.26 -5.35
CA THR A 329 -6.40 -3.26 -4.29
C THR A 329 -7.75 -3.63 -3.70
N GLY A 330 -8.07 -4.93 -3.68
CA GLY A 330 -9.13 -5.52 -2.86
C GLY A 330 -8.55 -6.25 -1.66
N LEU A 331 -9.36 -6.49 -0.64
CA LEU A 331 -9.01 -7.36 0.49
C LEU A 331 -9.53 -8.77 0.25
N ILE A 332 -8.78 -9.77 0.69
CA ILE A 332 -9.22 -11.16 0.73
C ILE A 332 -9.08 -11.73 2.15
N PRO A 333 -10.03 -12.57 2.60
CA PRO A 333 -9.95 -13.24 3.88
C PRO A 333 -9.04 -14.46 3.80
N ILE A 334 -8.33 -14.72 4.90
CA ILE A 334 -7.50 -15.90 5.11
C ILE A 334 -8.01 -16.64 6.33
N THR A 335 -8.34 -17.92 6.18
CA THR A 335 -8.79 -18.77 7.29
C THR A 335 -7.90 -20.01 7.39
N VAL A 336 -7.28 -20.22 8.55
CA VAL A 336 -6.39 -21.36 8.79
C VAL A 336 -6.77 -22.06 10.10
N PRO A 337 -7.44 -23.22 10.07
CA PRO A 337 -7.62 -24.06 11.24
C PRO A 337 -6.26 -24.55 11.77
N ILE A 338 -6.03 -24.43 13.09
CA ILE A 338 -4.74 -24.75 13.71
C ILE A 338 -4.82 -25.90 14.70
N ALA A 339 -6.04 -26.28 15.13
CA ALA A 339 -6.25 -27.30 16.13
C ALA A 339 -5.64 -28.65 15.71
N ALA A 340 -4.69 -29.15 16.51
CA ALA A 340 -4.03 -30.45 16.34
C ALA A 340 -3.43 -30.72 14.94
N THR A 341 -3.13 -29.67 14.17
CA THR A 341 -2.59 -29.74 12.81
C THR A 341 -1.07 -29.76 12.79
N SER A 342 -0.52 -30.41 11.76
CA SER A 342 0.90 -30.28 11.39
C SER A 342 1.15 -28.99 10.59
N PHE A 343 2.41 -28.57 10.47
CA PHE A 343 2.78 -27.48 9.57
C PHE A 343 2.28 -27.74 8.14
N ASN A 344 2.46 -28.98 7.65
CA ASN A 344 2.07 -29.31 6.28
C ASN A 344 0.56 -29.11 6.03
N GLU A 345 -0.28 -29.55 6.95
CA GLU A 345 -1.73 -29.39 6.83
C GLU A 345 -2.14 -27.91 6.91
N ALA A 346 -1.57 -27.17 7.83
CA ALA A 346 -1.85 -25.73 7.97
C ALA A 346 -1.34 -24.92 6.77
N ALA A 347 -0.14 -25.22 6.26
CA ALA A 347 0.42 -24.54 5.10
C ALA A 347 -0.40 -24.83 3.83
N TYR A 348 -0.84 -26.08 3.63
CA TYR A 348 -1.73 -26.45 2.54
C TYR A 348 -3.09 -25.74 2.64
N THR A 349 -3.69 -25.71 3.84
CA THR A 349 -4.98 -25.05 4.08
C THR A 349 -4.85 -23.54 3.89
N ALA A 350 -3.78 -22.92 4.42
CA ALA A 350 -3.50 -21.50 4.23
C ALA A 350 -3.32 -21.14 2.75
N GLN A 351 -2.60 -21.99 1.99
CA GLN A 351 -2.45 -21.82 0.55
C GLN A 351 -3.78 -21.92 -0.18
N THR A 352 -4.61 -22.90 0.18
CA THR A 352 -5.94 -23.07 -0.41
C THR A 352 -6.84 -21.87 -0.10
N SER A 353 -6.81 -21.36 1.14
CA SER A 353 -7.55 -20.17 1.54
C SER A 353 -7.09 -18.93 0.76
N PHE A 354 -5.78 -18.76 0.61
CA PHE A 354 -5.22 -17.64 -0.17
C PHE A 354 -5.64 -17.73 -1.65
N ASP A 355 -5.57 -18.90 -2.27
CA ASP A 355 -5.88 -19.08 -3.70
C ASP A 355 -7.38 -18.95 -3.97
N SER A 356 -8.24 -19.51 -3.12
CA SER A 356 -9.70 -19.34 -3.23
C SER A 356 -10.16 -17.91 -2.94
N GLY A 357 -9.39 -17.15 -2.17
CA GLY A 357 -9.66 -15.75 -1.88
C GLY A 357 -9.42 -14.81 -3.06
N LEU A 358 -8.70 -15.24 -4.12
CA LEU A 358 -8.34 -14.34 -5.22
C LEU A 358 -9.56 -13.69 -5.90
N ASP A 359 -10.64 -14.45 -6.11
CA ASP A 359 -11.86 -13.92 -6.70
C ASP A 359 -12.64 -13.01 -5.72
N MET A 360 -12.41 -13.17 -4.42
CA MET A 360 -13.02 -12.34 -3.37
C MET A 360 -12.47 -10.91 -3.35
N ALA A 361 -11.28 -10.67 -3.91
CA ALA A 361 -10.73 -9.32 -4.06
C ALA A 361 -11.66 -8.40 -4.89
N ARG A 362 -12.53 -8.97 -5.71
CA ARG A 362 -13.54 -8.27 -6.53
C ARG A 362 -14.90 -8.15 -5.85
N VAL A 363 -15.04 -8.67 -4.63
CA VAL A 363 -16.22 -8.54 -3.78
C VAL A 363 -15.85 -7.65 -2.60
N PRO A 364 -15.95 -6.33 -2.72
CA PRO A 364 -15.54 -5.42 -1.66
C PRO A 364 -16.32 -5.69 -0.39
N TYR A 365 -15.64 -5.85 0.76
CA TYR A 365 -16.30 -6.12 2.03
C TYR A 365 -17.35 -5.06 2.41
N TYR A 366 -17.11 -3.81 2.01
CA TYR A 366 -18.08 -2.74 2.26
C TYR A 366 -19.38 -2.94 1.48
N ARG A 367 -19.34 -3.56 0.29
CA ARG A 367 -20.55 -4.00 -0.40
C ARG A 367 -21.22 -5.14 0.35
N VAL A 368 -20.47 -6.04 0.95
CA VAL A 368 -21.03 -7.10 1.80
C VAL A 368 -21.77 -6.50 3.00
N LEU A 369 -21.22 -5.48 3.66
CA LEU A 369 -21.89 -4.78 4.78
C LEU A 369 -23.20 -4.10 4.36
N GLU A 370 -23.30 -3.60 3.12
CA GLU A 370 -24.55 -3.06 2.58
C GLU A 370 -25.61 -4.16 2.40
N LEU A 371 -25.20 -5.37 2.00
CA LEU A 371 -26.08 -6.51 1.77
C LEU A 371 -26.41 -7.27 3.06
N ALA A 372 -25.50 -7.29 4.03
CA ALA A 372 -25.56 -7.99 5.30
C ALA A 372 -25.35 -7.03 6.48
N PRO A 373 -26.31 -6.12 6.74
CA PRO A 373 -26.15 -5.04 7.72
C PRO A 373 -26.12 -5.52 9.20
N TRP A 374 -26.31 -6.80 9.46
CA TRP A 374 -26.12 -7.41 10.78
C TRP A 374 -24.64 -7.68 11.13
N LEU A 375 -23.73 -7.62 10.14
CA LEU A 375 -22.30 -7.76 10.38
C LEU A 375 -21.73 -6.50 11.01
N LYS A 376 -20.69 -6.67 11.82
CA LYS A 376 -19.98 -5.54 12.44
C LYS A 376 -19.11 -4.80 11.41
N TRP A 377 -19.10 -3.48 11.52
CA TRP A 377 -18.14 -2.68 10.81
C TRP A 377 -16.72 -2.95 11.32
N PRO A 378 -15.71 -2.99 10.42
CA PRO A 378 -14.32 -3.19 10.83
C PRO A 378 -13.89 -2.16 11.87
N GLN A 379 -13.23 -2.63 12.92
CA GLN A 379 -12.57 -1.74 13.86
C GLN A 379 -11.40 -1.03 13.15
N PRO A 380 -11.06 0.20 13.53
CA PRO A 380 -10.01 0.94 12.85
C PRO A 380 -8.62 0.27 12.89
N ASN A 381 -8.38 -0.60 13.85
CA ASN A 381 -7.11 -1.26 14.13
C ASN A 381 -7.04 -2.72 13.65
N PHE A 382 -7.94 -3.13 12.74
CA PHE A 382 -7.85 -4.50 12.19
C PHE A 382 -6.50 -4.72 11.48
N PRO A 383 -5.85 -5.88 11.72
CA PRO A 383 -4.57 -6.18 11.11
C PRO A 383 -4.72 -6.56 9.63
N VAL A 384 -3.82 -6.02 8.82
CA VAL A 384 -3.68 -6.40 7.41
C VAL A 384 -2.27 -6.93 7.19
N SER A 385 -2.16 -8.15 6.65
CA SER A 385 -0.88 -8.83 6.42
C SER A 385 -0.52 -8.79 4.93
N ASN A 386 0.48 -7.99 4.57
CA ASN A 386 0.98 -7.87 3.20
C ASN A 386 2.17 -8.81 2.99
N PHE A 387 2.01 -9.81 2.13
CA PHE A 387 3.14 -10.61 1.68
C PHE A 387 3.66 -10.09 0.34
N LEU A 388 4.94 -9.71 0.31
CA LEU A 388 5.60 -9.12 -0.82
C LEU A 388 6.82 -9.96 -1.24
N HIS A 389 6.86 -10.34 -2.51
CA HIS A 389 7.94 -11.16 -3.06
C HIS A 389 8.78 -10.32 -4.03
N GLY A 390 10.05 -10.05 -3.68
CA GLY A 390 10.95 -9.20 -4.46
C GLY A 390 11.28 -9.75 -5.86
N GLY A 391 11.10 -11.05 -6.10
CA GLY A 391 11.22 -11.65 -7.44
C GLY A 391 9.97 -11.57 -8.31
N ALA A 392 8.86 -11.00 -7.79
CA ALA A 392 7.60 -10.86 -8.52
C ALA A 392 7.39 -9.41 -9.00
N ALA A 393 6.68 -9.25 -10.11
CA ALA A 393 6.30 -7.93 -10.62
C ALA A 393 5.26 -7.27 -9.68
N PRO A 394 5.26 -5.93 -9.55
CA PRO A 394 6.19 -4.96 -10.16
C PRO A 394 7.51 -4.79 -9.40
N LEU A 395 7.62 -5.36 -8.19
CA LEU A 395 8.72 -5.12 -7.28
C LEU A 395 10.09 -5.55 -7.84
N ASN A 396 10.12 -6.65 -8.63
CA ASN A 396 11.33 -7.09 -9.30
C ASN A 396 11.88 -6.04 -10.29
N ALA A 397 11.02 -5.30 -10.98
CA ALA A 397 11.44 -4.26 -11.92
C ALA A 397 12.06 -3.06 -11.18
N ILE A 398 11.46 -2.66 -10.03
CA ILE A 398 11.98 -1.58 -9.19
C ILE A 398 13.35 -1.96 -8.62
N LEU A 399 13.49 -3.19 -8.12
CA LEU A 399 14.75 -3.70 -7.59
C LEU A 399 15.83 -3.79 -8.67
N ALA A 400 15.45 -4.23 -9.90
CA ALA A 400 16.36 -4.28 -11.03
C ALA A 400 16.82 -2.88 -11.48
N ALA A 401 15.96 -1.87 -11.43
CA ALA A 401 16.34 -0.48 -11.72
C ALA A 401 17.38 0.03 -10.72
N GLY A 402 17.24 -0.28 -9.43
CA GLY A 402 18.24 -0.01 -8.41
C GLY A 402 19.56 -0.76 -8.65
N ASP A 403 19.50 -2.05 -8.97
CA ASP A 403 20.69 -2.86 -9.26
C ASP A 403 21.45 -2.35 -10.53
N MET A 404 20.75 -1.74 -11.48
CA MET A 404 21.35 -1.08 -12.66
C MET A 404 21.88 0.33 -12.38
N GLY A 405 21.73 0.86 -11.17
CA GLY A 405 22.16 2.21 -10.80
C GLY A 405 21.33 3.34 -11.42
N LEU A 406 20.13 3.04 -11.89
CA LEU A 406 19.18 4.04 -12.43
C LEU A 406 18.54 4.86 -11.31
N ALA A 407 18.49 4.29 -10.09
CA ALA A 407 18.02 4.95 -8.90
C ALA A 407 18.73 4.37 -7.68
N ASP A 408 19.34 5.23 -6.87
CA ASP A 408 19.95 4.85 -5.60
C ASP A 408 18.99 5.21 -4.43
N ASN A 409 19.14 4.58 -3.27
CA ASN A 409 18.40 4.90 -2.04
C ASN A 409 16.88 5.02 -2.23
N ILE A 410 16.28 4.07 -2.93
CA ILE A 410 14.83 4.05 -3.12
C ILE A 410 14.15 3.94 -1.75
N GLY A 411 13.25 4.84 -1.45
CA GLY A 411 12.52 4.89 -0.18
C GLY A 411 11.01 4.90 -0.38
N ILE A 412 10.31 4.28 0.57
CA ILE A 412 8.84 4.22 0.62
C ILE A 412 8.43 4.49 2.05
N TYR A 413 7.64 5.54 2.25
CA TYR A 413 7.30 6.02 3.58
C TYR A 413 5.81 6.37 3.67
N PRO A 414 5.10 6.01 4.75
CA PRO A 414 3.87 6.65 5.13
C PRO A 414 4.16 8.07 5.64
N ASP A 415 3.15 8.91 5.69
CA ASP A 415 3.28 10.31 6.11
C ASP A 415 3.48 10.52 7.64
N GLY A 416 3.62 9.45 8.40
CA GLY A 416 3.86 9.48 9.85
C GLY A 416 2.69 10.00 10.69
N ARG A 417 1.54 10.31 10.06
CA ARG A 417 0.34 10.73 10.75
C ARG A 417 -0.32 9.56 11.46
N PHE A 418 -1.29 9.88 12.30
CA PHE A 418 -2.01 8.86 13.04
C PHE A 418 -2.68 7.84 12.11
N SER A 419 -2.40 6.56 12.33
CA SER A 419 -3.09 5.44 11.72
C SER A 419 -3.56 4.49 12.80
N TYR A 420 -4.85 4.17 12.81
CA TYR A 420 -5.38 3.10 13.66
C TYR A 420 -5.11 1.71 13.06
N GLN A 421 -4.88 1.65 11.75
CA GLN A 421 -4.68 0.39 11.06
C GLN A 421 -3.30 -0.17 11.39
N LEU A 422 -3.29 -1.38 11.93
CA LEU A 422 -2.08 -2.16 12.10
C LEU A 422 -1.76 -2.86 10.79
N THR A 423 -0.62 -2.56 10.20
CA THR A 423 -0.22 -3.17 8.94
C THR A 423 1.06 -3.99 9.14
N MET A 424 1.00 -5.25 8.74
CA MET A 424 2.13 -6.15 8.73
C MET A 424 2.64 -6.31 7.30
N TYR A 425 3.93 -6.16 7.12
CA TYR A 425 4.61 -6.39 5.85
C TYR A 425 5.57 -7.56 6.03
N ILE A 426 5.49 -8.57 5.17
CA ILE A 426 6.43 -9.67 5.14
C ILE A 426 7.06 -9.68 3.75
N PHE A 427 8.35 -9.35 3.72
CA PHE A 427 9.12 -9.25 2.50
C PHE A 427 10.03 -10.46 2.33
N ARG A 428 9.91 -11.15 1.21
CA ARG A 428 10.89 -12.15 0.77
C ARG A 428 11.75 -11.57 -0.36
N TYR A 429 13.06 -11.56 -0.14
CA TYR A 429 14.03 -11.16 -1.16
C TYR A 429 15.29 -12.02 -1.07
N LYS A 430 16.28 -11.80 -1.98
CA LYS A 430 17.55 -12.56 -2.01
C LYS A 430 18.36 -12.48 -0.73
N GLU A 431 18.23 -11.38 0.03
CA GLU A 431 18.90 -11.20 1.33
C GLU A 431 18.19 -11.87 2.52
N GLY A 432 17.04 -12.51 2.29
CA GLY A 432 16.27 -13.19 3.33
C GLY A 432 14.81 -12.79 3.36
N THR A 433 14.17 -13.01 4.52
CA THR A 433 12.77 -12.63 4.76
C THR A 433 12.70 -11.71 5.98
N VAL A 434 12.12 -10.54 5.79
CA VAL A 434 11.96 -9.52 6.84
C VAL A 434 10.48 -9.31 7.12
N MET A 435 10.13 -9.12 8.38
CA MET A 435 8.81 -8.66 8.80
C MET A 435 8.91 -7.24 9.35
N ALA A 436 7.96 -6.40 9.00
CA ALA A 436 7.76 -5.10 9.59
C ALA A 436 6.30 -4.92 10.02
N ILE A 437 6.10 -4.27 11.15
CA ILE A 437 4.77 -3.95 11.69
C ILE A 437 4.68 -2.45 11.89
N MET A 438 3.73 -1.83 11.20
CA MET A 438 3.32 -0.46 11.47
C MET A 438 2.31 -0.46 12.62
N HIS A 439 2.57 0.32 13.66
CA HIS A 439 1.80 0.34 14.90
C HIS A 439 1.74 1.76 15.49
N PRO A 440 0.84 2.04 16.46
CA PRO A 440 0.85 3.31 17.19
C PRO A 440 2.19 3.56 17.89
N ASP A 441 2.67 4.80 17.85
CA ASP A 441 3.93 5.21 18.50
C ASP A 441 3.76 5.32 20.00
N ASN A 442 3.84 4.18 20.68
CA ASN A 442 3.89 4.08 22.14
C ASN A 442 4.63 2.81 22.59
N PRO A 443 5.18 2.79 23.82
CA PRO A 443 5.98 1.66 24.32
C PRO A 443 5.20 0.33 24.41
N ILE A 444 3.86 0.36 24.58
CA ILE A 444 3.03 -0.85 24.68
C ILE A 444 2.94 -1.49 23.29
N ALA A 445 2.57 -0.71 22.26
CA ALA A 445 2.48 -1.20 20.89
C ALA A 445 3.83 -1.66 20.36
N GLN A 446 4.92 -0.90 20.62
CA GLN A 446 6.27 -1.29 20.24
C GLN A 446 6.68 -2.64 20.86
N LYS A 447 6.43 -2.84 22.16
CA LYS A 447 6.70 -4.10 22.84
C LYS A 447 5.87 -5.25 22.26
N SER A 448 4.61 -5.02 21.94
CA SER A 448 3.70 -5.98 21.33
C SER A 448 4.15 -6.37 19.93
N ALA A 449 4.51 -5.40 19.10
CA ALA A 449 5.05 -5.63 17.74
C ALA A 449 6.35 -6.45 17.80
N THR A 450 7.30 -6.07 18.66
CA THR A 450 8.56 -6.80 18.86
C THR A 450 8.29 -8.26 19.28
N ARG A 451 7.44 -8.46 20.30
CA ARG A 451 7.08 -9.80 20.77
C ARG A 451 6.44 -10.66 19.68
N TYR A 452 5.58 -10.06 18.86
CA TYR A 452 4.93 -10.77 17.75
C TYR A 452 5.94 -11.20 16.68
N MET A 453 6.85 -10.29 16.28
CA MET A 453 7.90 -10.60 15.31
C MET A 453 8.91 -11.63 15.81
N GLU A 454 9.30 -11.59 17.10
CA GLU A 454 10.16 -12.61 17.73
C GLU A 454 9.51 -13.99 17.70
N ALA A 455 8.19 -14.08 17.99
CA ALA A 455 7.42 -15.33 17.89
C ALA A 455 7.41 -15.83 16.44
N MET A 456 7.12 -14.96 15.46
CA MET A 456 7.18 -15.29 14.04
C MET A 456 8.55 -15.81 13.62
N ARG A 457 9.63 -15.12 14.00
CA ARG A 457 11.01 -15.58 13.74
C ARG A 457 11.26 -16.96 14.31
N SER A 458 10.84 -17.22 15.56
CA SER A 458 11.00 -18.52 16.22
C SER A 458 10.26 -19.63 15.48
N VAL A 459 9.01 -19.38 15.07
CA VAL A 459 8.21 -20.38 14.32
C VAL A 459 8.82 -20.64 12.94
N CYS A 460 9.16 -19.59 12.19
CA CYS A 460 9.78 -19.72 10.88
C CYS A 460 11.11 -20.50 10.94
N ALA A 461 11.95 -20.24 11.96
CA ALA A 461 13.20 -20.94 12.15
C ALA A 461 12.98 -22.44 12.44
N ARG A 462 12.02 -22.77 13.32
CA ARG A 462 11.67 -24.20 13.59
C ARG A 462 11.27 -24.93 12.32
N VAL A 463 10.44 -24.31 11.47
CA VAL A 463 10.01 -24.89 10.20
C VAL A 463 11.18 -25.01 9.22
N ALA A 464 12.01 -23.97 9.08
CA ALA A 464 13.18 -23.98 8.20
C ALA A 464 14.21 -25.08 8.59
N ASP A 465 14.39 -25.32 9.90
CA ASP A 465 15.42 -26.24 10.40
C ASP A 465 14.94 -27.69 10.44
N SER A 466 13.64 -27.95 10.64
CA SER A 466 13.13 -29.32 10.85
C SER A 466 11.98 -29.73 9.91
N GLY A 467 11.43 -28.81 9.14
CA GLY A 467 10.19 -29.02 8.38
C GLY A 467 8.93 -29.09 9.23
N HIS A 468 9.04 -28.82 10.54
CA HIS A 468 7.96 -28.92 11.52
C HIS A 468 7.98 -27.75 12.47
N TRP A 469 6.84 -27.40 13.05
CA TRP A 469 6.76 -26.38 14.10
C TRP A 469 6.68 -26.95 15.53
N GLY A 470 6.80 -28.27 15.68
CA GLY A 470 6.57 -28.97 16.95
C GLY A 470 5.10 -29.38 17.12
N ARG A 471 4.76 -29.93 18.28
CA ARG A 471 3.36 -30.19 18.62
C ARG A 471 2.69 -28.90 19.06
N VAL A 472 1.55 -28.63 18.48
CA VAL A 472 0.60 -27.65 19.03
C VAL A 472 0.04 -28.26 20.32
N ALA A 473 0.25 -27.58 21.45
CA ALA A 473 -0.13 -28.06 22.77
C ALA A 473 -1.64 -27.93 23.00
#